data_c3953d7458268396fc41a7a7dec9c807
#
_entry.id   c3953d7458268396fc41a7a7dec9c807
#
_cell.length_a   1.000
_cell.length_b   1.000
_cell.length_c   1.000
_cell.angle_alpha   90.00
_cell.angle_beta   90.00
_cell.angle_gamma   90.00
#
_symmetry.space_group_name_H-M   'P 1'
#
loop_
_entity.id
_entity.type
_entity.pdbx_description
1 polymer ?
#
loop_
_entity_poly.entity_id
_entity_poly.type
_entity_poly.pdbx_seq_one_letter_code
_entity_poly.pdbx_strand_id
1 'polypeptide(L)'
;MRVAIFPGSFDPVTKGHEDVVRRAIPLFDKIVVAVGRHSSKKGMFTIGDRVEMLSATFEDCPTVEVASFEGLTADFAKTQGANFLLRGVRNGVDLSYEQTIAQMTRAMHPHLDTLILLTDPQHAAIHSTVVRHVLHHGGDVSSFVPKATLPWLKP
;
A
#
# COMPACT_ATOMS: atom_id res chain seq x y z
N MET A 1 -11.71 10.48 15.44
CA MET A 1 -11.47 10.18 14.01
C MET A 1 -10.76 8.83 13.87
N ARG A 2 -11.29 7.95 13.05
CA ARG A 2 -10.68 6.65 12.73
C ARG A 2 -9.72 6.86 11.55
N VAL A 3 -8.44 6.95 11.87
CA VAL A 3 -7.38 7.17 10.87
C VAL A 3 -6.55 5.91 10.72
N ALA A 4 -6.35 5.46 9.49
CA ALA A 4 -5.49 4.31 9.16
C ALA A 4 -4.33 4.73 8.26
N ILE A 5 -3.18 4.07 8.46
CA ILE A 5 -2.06 4.10 7.52
C ILE A 5 -2.06 2.81 6.73
N PHE A 6 -1.99 2.91 5.41
CA PHE A 6 -1.72 1.79 4.52
C PHE A 6 -0.31 1.93 3.95
N PRO A 7 0.68 1.31 4.61
CA PRO A 7 2.08 1.46 4.22
C PRO A 7 2.47 0.44 3.15
N GLY A 8 3.40 0.82 2.30
CA GLY A 8 3.98 -0.09 1.31
C GLY A 8 5.05 0.57 0.46
N SER A 9 5.69 -0.23 -0.37
CA SER A 9 6.66 0.26 -1.37
C SER A 9 5.95 0.82 -2.60
N PHE A 10 4.83 0.23 -3.00
CA PHE A 10 4.03 0.63 -4.17
C PHE A 10 4.88 0.87 -5.43
N ASP A 11 5.62 -0.13 -5.83
CA ASP A 11 6.63 -0.05 -6.88
C ASP A 11 6.38 -1.07 -8.03
N PRO A 12 5.29 -0.90 -8.80
CA PRO A 12 4.23 0.12 -8.69
C PRO A 12 3.06 -0.32 -7.80
N VAL A 13 2.11 0.59 -7.59
CA VAL A 13 0.79 0.26 -7.07
C VAL A 13 0.09 -0.74 -8.01
N THR A 14 -0.64 -1.70 -7.43
CA THR A 14 -1.37 -2.74 -8.18
C THR A 14 -2.87 -2.66 -7.92
N LYS A 15 -3.65 -3.40 -8.71
CA LYS A 15 -5.10 -3.54 -8.47
C LYS A 15 -5.40 -4.18 -7.11
N GLY A 16 -4.51 -5.04 -6.60
CA GLY A 16 -4.64 -5.60 -5.26
C GLY A 16 -4.55 -4.52 -4.16
N HIS A 17 -3.61 -3.59 -4.28
CA HIS A 17 -3.50 -2.46 -3.37
C HIS A 17 -4.74 -1.55 -3.45
N GLU A 18 -5.15 -1.22 -4.66
CA GLU A 18 -6.35 -0.39 -4.90
C GLU A 18 -7.60 -1.00 -4.28
N ASP A 19 -7.83 -2.30 -4.48
CA ASP A 19 -8.98 -3.04 -3.95
C ASP A 19 -9.04 -2.95 -2.42
N VAL A 20 -7.94 -3.21 -1.72
CA VAL A 20 -7.88 -3.16 -0.26
C VAL A 20 -8.23 -1.76 0.25
N VAL A 21 -7.66 -0.71 -0.33
CA VAL A 21 -7.92 0.68 0.09
C VAL A 21 -9.38 1.05 -0.15
N ARG A 22 -9.91 0.80 -1.35
CA ARG A 22 -11.31 1.15 -1.68
C ARG A 22 -12.32 0.43 -0.78
N ARG A 23 -12.07 -0.83 -0.46
CA ARG A 23 -12.94 -1.60 0.45
C ARG A 23 -12.82 -1.16 1.91
N ALA A 24 -11.71 -0.54 2.27
CA ALA A 24 -11.50 0.00 3.61
C ALA A 24 -12.14 1.39 3.83
N ILE A 25 -12.44 2.14 2.77
CA ILE A 25 -13.00 3.49 2.86
C ILE A 25 -14.21 3.58 3.83
N PRO A 26 -15.21 2.69 3.80
CA PRO A 26 -16.35 2.78 4.72
C PRO A 26 -15.99 2.58 6.20
N LEU A 27 -14.80 2.08 6.51
CA LEU A 27 -14.37 1.74 7.86
C LEU A 27 -13.67 2.92 8.56
N PHE A 28 -13.14 3.86 7.79
CA PHE A 28 -12.28 4.94 8.29
C PHE A 28 -12.77 6.32 7.86
N ASP A 29 -12.46 7.30 8.67
CA ASP A 29 -12.69 8.70 8.36
C ASP A 29 -11.57 9.26 7.46
N LYS A 30 -10.38 8.65 7.55
CA LYS A 30 -9.20 8.98 6.75
C LYS A 30 -8.30 7.76 6.59
N ILE A 31 -7.80 7.54 5.37
CA ILE A 31 -6.76 6.56 5.06
C ILE A 31 -5.57 7.29 4.45
N VAL A 32 -4.39 7.13 5.03
CA VAL A 32 -3.14 7.63 4.45
C VAL A 32 -2.43 6.47 3.78
N VAL A 33 -2.38 6.47 2.46
CA VAL A 33 -1.57 5.54 1.68
C VAL A 33 -0.14 6.07 1.67
N ALA A 34 0.77 5.35 2.33
CA ALA A 34 2.08 5.87 2.68
C ALA A 34 3.22 5.08 2.02
N VAL A 35 3.97 5.75 1.13
CA VAL A 35 5.14 5.16 0.47
C VAL A 35 6.33 5.22 1.42
N GLY A 36 6.83 4.05 1.83
CA GLY A 36 8.03 3.96 2.65
C GLY A 36 9.30 4.18 1.81
N ARG A 37 10.18 5.06 2.29
CA ARG A 37 11.52 5.25 1.73
C ARG A 37 12.48 4.32 2.44
N HIS A 38 13.14 3.47 1.66
CA HIS A 38 14.24 2.64 2.16
C HIS A 38 15.55 3.21 1.61
N SER A 39 16.44 3.67 2.49
CA SER A 39 17.74 4.23 2.11
C SER A 39 18.66 3.26 1.37
N SER A 40 18.44 1.94 1.51
CA SER A 40 19.26 0.88 0.93
C SER A 40 18.71 0.26 -0.35
N LYS A 41 17.46 0.56 -0.75
CA LYS A 41 16.81 -0.04 -1.94
C LYS A 41 16.34 1.02 -2.91
N LYS A 42 16.98 1.07 -4.07
CA LYS A 42 16.49 1.83 -5.21
C LYS A 42 15.40 1.01 -5.90
N GLY A 43 14.17 1.54 -5.92
CA GLY A 43 13.05 0.93 -6.64
C GLY A 43 13.12 1.13 -8.15
N MET A 44 12.17 0.50 -8.87
CA MET A 44 12.00 0.72 -10.31
C MET A 44 11.53 2.16 -10.59
N PHE A 45 10.60 2.68 -9.79
CA PHE A 45 10.09 4.04 -9.88
C PHE A 45 10.63 4.91 -8.75
N THR A 46 10.79 6.20 -9.00
CA THR A 46 11.16 7.15 -7.94
C THR A 46 10.05 7.24 -6.90
N ILE A 47 10.37 7.70 -5.70
CA ILE A 47 9.34 7.95 -4.67
C ILE A 47 8.30 8.95 -5.17
N GLY A 48 8.74 10.01 -5.88
CA GLY A 48 7.84 10.99 -6.49
C GLY A 48 6.86 10.35 -7.46
N ASP A 49 7.33 9.52 -8.38
CA ASP A 49 6.47 8.81 -9.34
C ASP A 49 5.45 7.91 -8.64
N ARG A 50 5.88 7.18 -7.61
CA ARG A 50 4.97 6.30 -6.84
C ARG A 50 3.88 7.09 -6.14
N VAL A 51 4.23 8.24 -5.55
CA VAL A 51 3.27 9.15 -4.92
C VAL A 51 2.28 9.69 -5.96
N GLU A 52 2.77 10.09 -7.13
CA GLU A 52 1.91 10.58 -8.22
C GLU A 52 0.96 9.49 -8.75
N MET A 53 1.47 8.27 -8.96
CA MET A 53 0.65 7.12 -9.37
C MET A 53 -0.47 6.83 -8.37
N LEU A 54 -0.15 6.85 -7.07
CA LEU A 54 -1.13 6.64 -6.01
C LEU A 54 -2.15 7.79 -5.96
N SER A 55 -1.69 9.03 -6.09
CA SER A 55 -2.57 10.20 -6.11
C SER A 55 -3.55 10.15 -7.27
N ALA A 56 -3.08 9.76 -8.46
CA ALA A 56 -3.94 9.56 -9.63
C ALA A 56 -4.93 8.40 -9.43
N THR A 57 -4.48 7.31 -8.77
CA THR A 57 -5.33 6.14 -8.52
C THR A 57 -6.51 6.46 -7.59
N PHE A 58 -6.30 7.33 -6.60
CA PHE A 58 -7.30 7.66 -5.58
C PHE A 58 -7.86 9.09 -5.69
N GLU A 59 -7.70 9.73 -6.85
CA GLU A 59 -8.19 11.09 -7.10
C GLU A 59 -9.69 11.25 -6.80
N ASP A 60 -10.47 10.20 -7.03
CA ASP A 60 -11.91 10.15 -6.78
C ASP A 60 -12.29 9.82 -5.31
N CYS A 61 -11.30 9.65 -4.42
CA CYS A 61 -11.50 9.20 -3.04
C CYS A 61 -11.10 10.28 -2.03
N PRO A 62 -11.99 11.19 -1.62
CA PRO A 62 -11.65 12.30 -0.69
C PRO A 62 -11.22 11.81 0.69
N THR A 63 -11.55 10.59 1.07
CA THR A 63 -11.12 9.94 2.33
C THR A 63 -9.64 9.52 2.30
N VAL A 64 -9.04 9.42 1.10
CA VAL A 64 -7.69 8.91 0.90
C VAL A 64 -6.71 10.06 0.70
N GLU A 65 -5.65 10.07 1.51
CA GLU A 65 -4.49 10.93 1.32
C GLU A 65 -3.27 10.08 0.94
N VAL A 66 -2.35 10.64 0.18
CA VAL A 66 -1.11 9.97 -0.21
C VAL A 66 0.08 10.73 0.38
N ALA A 67 1.02 9.99 0.96
CA ALA A 67 2.23 10.55 1.55
C ALA A 67 3.44 9.64 1.34
N SER A 68 4.62 10.14 1.61
CA SER A 68 5.84 9.33 1.75
C SER A 68 6.45 9.54 3.13
N PHE A 69 7.16 8.55 3.64
CA PHE A 69 7.80 8.62 4.95
C PHE A 69 9.12 7.87 4.98
N GLU A 70 9.95 8.21 5.95
CA GLU A 70 11.17 7.50 6.30
C GLU A 70 11.08 6.98 7.74
N GLY A 71 11.81 5.92 8.04
CA GLY A 71 11.86 5.34 9.38
C GLY A 71 10.73 4.35 9.64
N LEU A 72 10.37 4.22 10.91
CA LEU A 72 9.38 3.23 11.34
C LEU A 72 7.96 3.68 10.98
N THR A 73 7.19 2.76 10.42
CA THR A 73 5.77 2.97 10.10
C THR A 73 4.97 3.42 11.33
N ALA A 74 5.27 2.87 12.50
CA ALA A 74 4.57 3.20 13.72
C ALA A 74 4.82 4.66 14.18
N ASP A 75 6.02 5.16 14.00
CA ASP A 75 6.34 6.56 14.29
C ASP A 75 5.62 7.50 13.33
N PHE A 76 5.61 7.15 12.04
CA PHE A 76 4.85 7.89 11.05
C PHE A 76 3.34 7.88 11.36
N ALA A 77 2.79 6.72 11.73
CA ALA A 77 1.38 6.60 12.13
C ALA A 77 1.04 7.57 13.29
N LYS A 78 1.92 7.68 14.26
CA LYS A 78 1.76 8.62 15.38
C LYS A 78 1.73 10.08 14.90
N THR A 79 2.59 10.47 13.98
CA THR A 79 2.58 11.84 13.43
C THR A 79 1.30 12.16 12.67
N GLN A 80 0.65 11.14 12.09
CA GLN A 80 -0.62 11.27 11.37
C GLN A 80 -1.85 11.17 12.27
N GLY A 81 -1.68 10.95 13.57
CA GLY A 81 -2.78 10.71 14.49
C GLY A 81 -3.53 9.41 14.20
N ALA A 82 -2.85 8.43 13.60
CA ALA A 82 -3.45 7.16 13.22
C ALA A 82 -3.41 6.16 14.38
N ASN A 83 -4.52 5.44 14.55
CA ASN A 83 -4.67 4.36 15.52
C ASN A 83 -4.67 2.98 14.85
N PHE A 84 -4.65 2.94 13.53
CA PHE A 84 -4.72 1.69 12.76
C PHE A 84 -3.67 1.63 11.67
N LEU A 85 -3.09 0.44 11.50
CA LEU A 85 -2.42 0.04 10.26
C LEU A 85 -3.38 -0.82 9.46
N LEU A 86 -3.54 -0.51 8.18
CA LEU A 86 -4.30 -1.31 7.23
C LEU A 86 -3.33 -2.20 6.44
N ARG A 87 -3.62 -3.48 6.35
CA ARG A 87 -2.82 -4.44 5.58
C ARG A 87 -3.73 -5.33 4.74
N GLY A 88 -3.29 -5.65 3.51
CA GLY A 88 -3.91 -6.66 2.67
C GLY A 88 -3.17 -8.00 2.80
N VAL A 89 -3.92 -9.09 2.81
CA VAL A 89 -3.38 -10.45 2.92
C VAL A 89 -3.99 -11.33 1.83
N ARG A 90 -3.16 -12.06 1.09
CA ARG A 90 -3.57 -12.90 -0.04
C ARG A 90 -3.73 -14.37 0.33
N ASN A 91 -2.96 -14.84 1.31
CA ASN A 91 -2.89 -16.25 1.70
C ASN A 91 -2.40 -16.40 3.15
N GLY A 92 -2.35 -17.64 3.63
CA GLY A 92 -1.93 -17.94 5.01
C GLY A 92 -0.47 -17.58 5.32
N VAL A 93 0.41 -17.61 4.32
CA VAL A 93 1.82 -17.22 4.49
C VAL A 93 1.92 -15.72 4.75
N ASP A 94 1.24 -14.91 3.95
CA ASP A 94 1.13 -13.46 4.17
C ASP A 94 0.54 -13.16 5.56
N LEU A 95 -0.52 -13.87 5.94
CA LEU A 95 -1.17 -13.69 7.24
C LEU A 95 -0.22 -13.97 8.40
N SER A 96 0.53 -15.06 8.34
CA SER A 96 1.51 -15.42 9.37
C SER A 96 2.57 -14.33 9.55
N TYR A 97 3.08 -13.81 8.45
CA TYR A 97 4.06 -12.73 8.44
C TYR A 97 3.47 -11.42 9.03
N GLU A 98 2.31 -11.01 8.55
CA GLU A 98 1.63 -9.80 9.01
C GLU A 98 1.22 -9.91 10.50
N GLN A 99 0.81 -11.09 10.95
CA GLN A 99 0.48 -11.34 12.35
C GLN A 99 1.67 -11.07 13.27
N THR A 100 2.85 -11.57 12.91
CA THR A 100 4.07 -11.33 13.69
C THR A 100 4.40 -9.83 13.77
N ILE A 101 4.34 -9.12 12.66
CA ILE A 101 4.59 -7.67 12.62
C ILE A 101 3.55 -6.92 13.46
N ALA A 102 2.27 -7.27 13.34
CA ALA A 102 1.19 -6.62 14.08
C ALA A 102 1.35 -6.79 15.59
N GLN A 103 1.69 -8.00 16.06
CA GLN A 103 1.92 -8.28 17.47
C GLN A 103 3.10 -7.49 18.03
N MET A 104 4.22 -7.45 17.30
CA MET A 104 5.40 -6.69 17.72
C MET A 104 5.14 -5.19 17.71
N THR A 105 4.45 -4.70 16.67
CA THR A 105 4.06 -3.28 16.58
C THR A 105 3.19 -2.87 17.77
N ARG A 106 2.19 -3.67 18.09
CA ARG A 106 1.30 -3.41 19.24
C ARG A 106 2.03 -3.46 20.58
N ALA A 107 3.02 -4.33 20.74
CA ALA A 107 3.85 -4.38 21.94
C ALA A 107 4.66 -3.10 22.15
N MET A 108 5.17 -2.52 21.06
CA MET A 108 5.92 -1.26 21.09
C MET A 108 5.02 -0.01 21.16
N HIS A 109 3.87 -0.07 20.52
CA HIS A 109 2.90 1.01 20.39
C HIS A 109 1.48 0.53 20.73
N PRO A 110 1.11 0.45 22.03
CA PRO A 110 -0.14 -0.17 22.47
C PRO A 110 -1.42 0.46 21.91
N HIS A 111 -1.34 1.69 21.40
CA HIS A 111 -2.47 2.40 20.80
C HIS A 111 -2.61 2.19 19.29
N LEU A 112 -1.69 1.47 18.68
CA LEU A 112 -1.68 1.20 17.25
C LEU A 112 -2.06 -0.27 16.99
N ASP A 113 -3.21 -0.49 16.40
CA ASP A 113 -3.68 -1.83 16.05
C ASP A 113 -3.62 -2.05 14.53
N THR A 114 -3.67 -3.31 14.11
CA THR A 114 -3.60 -3.68 12.68
C THR A 114 -4.93 -4.28 12.23
N LEU A 115 -5.53 -3.68 11.21
CA LEU A 115 -6.67 -4.23 10.51
C LEU A 115 -6.21 -4.94 9.24
N ILE A 116 -6.57 -6.21 9.12
CA ILE A 116 -6.22 -7.04 7.97
C ILE A 116 -7.46 -7.28 7.13
N LEU A 117 -7.38 -6.95 5.84
CA LEU A 117 -8.38 -7.30 4.84
C LEU A 117 -7.84 -8.39 3.94
N LEU A 118 -8.66 -9.40 3.67
CA LEU A 118 -8.34 -10.40 2.66
C LEU A 118 -8.46 -9.77 1.27
N THR A 119 -7.44 -9.94 0.46
CA THR A 119 -7.45 -9.52 -0.95
C THR A 119 -8.53 -10.28 -1.70
N ASP A 120 -9.23 -9.60 -2.61
CA ASP A 120 -10.19 -10.26 -3.49
C ASP A 120 -9.49 -11.37 -4.28
N PRO A 121 -10.10 -12.57 -4.41
CA PRO A 121 -9.48 -13.69 -5.12
C PRO A 121 -9.01 -13.38 -6.54
N GLN A 122 -9.70 -12.51 -7.26
CA GLN A 122 -9.30 -12.08 -8.60
C GLN A 122 -7.98 -11.31 -8.64
N HIS A 123 -7.52 -10.75 -7.52
CA HIS A 123 -6.28 -10.00 -7.40
C HIS A 123 -5.21 -10.74 -6.59
N ALA A 124 -5.51 -11.94 -6.07
CA ALA A 124 -4.63 -12.65 -5.15
C ALA A 124 -3.27 -13.04 -5.74
N ALA A 125 -3.18 -13.21 -7.06
CA ALA A 125 -1.94 -13.53 -7.74
C ALA A 125 -1.11 -12.30 -8.12
N ILE A 126 -1.62 -11.08 -7.95
CA ILE A 126 -0.95 -9.86 -8.38
C ILE A 126 0.09 -9.42 -7.34
N HIS A 127 1.35 -9.39 -7.77
CA HIS A 127 2.49 -8.94 -6.99
C HIS A 127 3.25 -7.84 -7.72
N SER A 128 3.66 -6.78 -7.02
CA SER A 128 4.51 -5.74 -7.61
C SER A 128 5.82 -6.30 -8.16
N THR A 129 6.41 -7.28 -7.50
CA THR A 129 7.63 -7.95 -7.98
C THR A 129 7.44 -8.58 -9.35
N VAL A 130 6.33 -9.29 -9.56
CA VAL A 130 6.00 -9.90 -10.87
C VAL A 130 5.67 -8.83 -11.90
N VAL A 131 4.94 -7.78 -11.53
CA VAL A 131 4.66 -6.63 -12.40
C VAL A 131 5.96 -5.98 -12.89
N ARG A 132 6.93 -5.75 -11.99
CA ARG A 132 8.25 -5.22 -12.37
C ARG A 132 9.00 -6.15 -13.32
N HIS A 133 8.94 -7.46 -13.08
CA HIS A 133 9.56 -8.45 -13.96
C HIS A 133 8.98 -8.39 -15.38
N VAL A 134 7.67 -8.33 -15.50
CA VAL A 134 6.97 -8.22 -16.80
C VAL A 134 7.35 -6.91 -17.51
N LEU A 135 7.36 -5.78 -16.79
CA LEU A 135 7.75 -4.49 -17.32
C LEU A 135 9.20 -4.48 -17.82
N HIS A 136 10.10 -5.06 -17.04
CA HIS A 136 11.54 -5.15 -17.39
C HIS A 136 11.76 -5.87 -18.72
N HIS A 137 10.90 -6.83 -19.06
CA HIS A 137 10.95 -7.59 -20.30
C HIS A 137 10.02 -7.03 -21.40
N GLY A 138 9.50 -5.82 -21.24
CA GLY A 138 8.66 -5.15 -22.24
C GLY A 138 7.23 -5.71 -22.37
N GLY A 139 6.76 -6.47 -21.36
CA GLY A 139 5.42 -7.01 -21.34
C GLY A 139 4.34 -6.00 -20.93
N ASP A 140 3.08 -6.33 -21.24
CA ASP A 140 1.91 -5.54 -20.88
C ASP A 140 1.41 -5.90 -19.48
N VAL A 141 1.33 -4.91 -18.61
CA VAL A 141 0.85 -5.05 -17.22
C VAL A 141 -0.50 -4.37 -16.98
N SER A 142 -1.16 -3.89 -18.03
CA SER A 142 -2.41 -3.11 -17.92
C SER A 142 -3.52 -3.82 -17.14
N SER A 143 -3.53 -5.17 -17.16
CA SER A 143 -4.50 -5.98 -16.41
C SER A 143 -4.23 -6.03 -14.90
N PHE A 144 -3.05 -5.64 -14.44
CA PHE A 144 -2.59 -5.82 -13.06
C PHE A 144 -2.49 -4.53 -12.26
N VAL A 145 -2.57 -3.39 -12.93
CA VAL A 145 -2.37 -2.07 -12.32
C VAL A 145 -3.60 -1.19 -12.51
N PRO A 146 -3.81 -0.20 -11.62
CA PRO A 146 -4.89 0.77 -11.80
C PRO A 146 -4.73 1.50 -13.14
N LYS A 147 -5.84 1.70 -13.84
CA LYS A 147 -5.84 2.37 -15.17
C LYS A 147 -5.16 3.74 -15.13
N ALA A 148 -5.32 4.48 -14.05
CA ALA A 148 -4.73 5.80 -13.87
C ALA A 148 -3.19 5.78 -13.91
N THR A 149 -2.54 4.65 -13.63
CA THR A 149 -1.07 4.52 -13.59
C THR A 149 -0.44 4.25 -14.95
N LEU A 150 -1.21 3.90 -15.97
CA LEU A 150 -0.70 3.51 -17.28
C LEU A 150 0.24 4.54 -17.93
N PRO A 151 0.09 5.87 -17.76
CA PRO A 151 1.02 6.83 -18.32
C PRO A 151 2.48 6.67 -17.86
N TRP A 152 2.70 6.16 -16.65
CA TRP A 152 4.05 5.90 -16.11
C TRP A 152 4.64 4.57 -16.56
N LEU A 153 3.81 3.64 -17.06
CA LEU A 153 4.16 2.25 -17.34
C LEU A 153 4.36 1.97 -18.84
N LYS A 154 4.41 2.97 -19.66
CA LYS A 154 4.70 2.83 -21.09
C LYS A 154 6.18 2.48 -21.27
N PRO A 155 6.47 1.52 -22.16
CA PRO A 155 7.84 1.20 -22.53
C PRO A 155 8.55 2.37 -23.22
#